data_55100c8406ab10339913f237c34880f3
#
_entry.id   55100c8406ab10339913f237c34880f3
#
_cell.length_a   1.000
_cell.length_b   1.000
_cell.length_c   1.000
_cell.angle_alpha   90.00
_cell.angle_beta   90.00
_cell.angle_gamma   90.00
#
_symmetry.space_group_name_H-M   'P 1'
#
loop_
_entity.id
_entity.type
_entity.pdbx_description
1 polymer ?
#
loop_
_entity_poly.entity_id
_entity_poly.type
_entity_poly.pdbx_seq_one_letter_code
_entity_poly.pdbx_strand_id
1 'polypeptide(L)'
;MNLITKIIFFFLREFKISIKNTSDLFINIVFFILAIFIFIFSIGPDKELLNSIGIGILWTLLLLSFTLSLKKYYQEDFENGSLIIIHMGGLSYELIVILKIFSHFIFVQLPFLIVIPFASLFVNLSYDKLVLLLISFFIGSLILSCLGSISAAMNLLNKRNFTLGS
;
A
#
# COMPACT_ATOMS: atom_id res chain seq x y z
N MET A 1 13.52 27.85 7.95
CA MET A 1 13.74 26.66 7.11
C MET A 1 12.71 26.68 5.99
N ASN A 2 13.16 26.61 4.72
CA ASN A 2 12.28 26.71 3.56
C ASN A 2 11.30 25.51 3.54
N LEU A 3 10.10 25.71 2.95
CA LEU A 3 9.07 24.66 2.81
C LEU A 3 9.62 23.40 2.14
N ILE A 4 10.40 23.56 1.07
CA ILE A 4 11.04 22.47 0.33
C ILE A 4 11.92 21.61 1.27
N THR A 5 12.72 22.26 2.11
CA THR A 5 13.59 21.56 3.06
C THR A 5 12.76 20.71 4.07
N LYS A 6 11.63 21.24 4.54
CA LYS A 6 10.72 20.50 5.44
C LYS A 6 10.11 19.27 4.76
N ILE A 7 9.69 19.41 3.50
CA ILE A 7 9.16 18.30 2.68
C ILE A 7 10.21 17.20 2.50
N ILE A 8 11.45 17.57 2.15
CA ILE A 8 12.56 16.62 2.00
C ILE A 8 12.82 15.87 3.30
N PHE A 9 12.90 16.57 4.44
CA PHE A 9 13.07 15.93 5.75
C PHE A 9 11.93 14.98 6.09
N PHE A 10 10.69 15.33 5.73
CA PHE A 10 9.54 14.46 5.91
C PHE A 10 9.69 13.17 5.10
N PHE A 11 10.04 13.26 3.80
CA PHE A 11 10.26 12.08 2.96
C PHE A 11 11.41 11.21 3.45
N LEU A 12 12.51 11.81 3.89
CA LEU A 12 13.63 11.05 4.48
C LEU A 12 13.23 10.32 5.76
N ARG A 13 12.36 10.93 6.58
CA ARG A 13 11.77 10.30 7.75
C ARG A 13 10.91 9.10 7.35
N GLU A 14 9.97 9.28 6.43
CA GLU A 14 9.08 8.21 5.94
C GLU A 14 9.90 7.07 5.31
N PHE A 15 10.94 7.39 4.56
CA PHE A 15 11.86 6.39 4.02
C PHE A 15 12.55 5.56 5.12
N LYS A 16 13.06 6.21 6.17
CA LYS A 16 13.66 5.51 7.30
C LYS A 16 12.65 4.63 8.05
N ILE A 17 11.42 5.10 8.23
CA ILE A 17 10.35 4.32 8.85
C ILE A 17 10.01 3.10 7.97
N SER A 18 9.90 3.29 6.67
CA SER A 18 9.61 2.21 5.73
C SER A 18 10.70 1.14 5.72
N ILE A 19 11.97 1.53 5.76
CA ILE A 19 13.10 0.59 5.87
C ILE A 19 13.04 -0.16 7.21
N LYS A 20 12.72 0.51 8.30
CA LYS A 20 12.59 -0.14 9.61
C LYS A 20 11.45 -1.17 9.61
N ASN A 21 10.37 -0.88 8.89
CA ASN A 21 9.17 -1.72 8.78
C ASN A 21 9.18 -2.62 7.53
N THR A 22 10.35 -2.91 6.96
CA THR A 22 10.50 -3.78 5.76
C THR A 22 9.89 -5.16 5.96
N SER A 23 9.88 -5.68 7.20
CA SER A 23 9.21 -6.94 7.54
C SER A 23 7.72 -6.96 7.16
N ASP A 24 7.02 -5.84 7.32
CA ASP A 24 5.60 -5.75 6.96
C ASP A 24 5.38 -5.79 5.44
N LEU A 25 6.24 -5.10 4.69
CA LEU A 25 6.23 -5.18 3.22
C LEU A 25 6.51 -6.61 2.75
N PHE A 26 7.50 -7.25 3.37
CA PHE A 26 7.83 -8.63 3.05
C PHE A 26 6.66 -9.58 3.35
N ILE A 27 6.00 -9.44 4.49
CA ILE A 27 4.80 -10.22 4.86
C ILE A 27 3.69 -10.02 3.82
N ASN A 28 3.44 -8.78 3.38
CA ASN A 28 2.40 -8.49 2.38
C ASN A 28 2.74 -9.10 1.01
N ILE A 29 4.00 -9.06 0.58
CA ILE A 29 4.46 -9.67 -0.66
C ILE A 29 4.36 -11.21 -0.58
N VAL A 30 4.80 -11.79 0.53
CA VAL A 30 4.70 -13.25 0.76
C VAL A 30 3.23 -13.68 0.78
N PHE A 31 2.36 -12.94 1.45
CA PHE A 31 0.91 -13.20 1.43
C PHE A 31 0.37 -13.17 0.00
N PHE A 32 0.73 -12.16 -0.79
CA PHE A 32 0.31 -12.05 -2.19
C PHE A 32 0.75 -13.25 -3.02
N ILE A 33 2.01 -13.66 -2.90
CA ILE A 33 2.56 -14.81 -3.63
C ILE A 33 1.89 -16.12 -3.19
N LEU A 34 1.74 -16.36 -1.89
CA LEU A 34 1.07 -17.56 -1.36
C LEU A 34 -0.38 -17.64 -1.83
N ALA A 35 -1.09 -16.52 -1.82
CA ALA A 35 -2.47 -16.46 -2.29
C ALA A 35 -2.58 -16.78 -3.79
N ILE A 36 -1.62 -16.32 -4.61
CA ILE A 36 -1.55 -16.71 -6.04
C ILE A 36 -1.42 -18.22 -6.18
N PHE A 37 -0.52 -18.87 -5.43
CA PHE A 37 -0.36 -20.31 -5.48
C PHE A 37 -1.63 -21.06 -5.07
N ILE A 38 -2.34 -20.58 -4.04
CA ILE A 38 -3.62 -21.16 -3.63
C ILE A 38 -4.62 -21.14 -4.80
N PHE A 39 -4.74 -20.00 -5.51
CA PHE A 39 -5.62 -19.89 -6.66
C PHE A 39 -5.20 -20.82 -7.80
N ILE A 40 -3.89 -20.89 -8.13
CA ILE A 40 -3.38 -21.76 -9.19
C ILE A 40 -3.68 -23.24 -8.87
N PHE A 41 -3.43 -23.69 -7.64
CA PHE A 41 -3.73 -25.06 -7.23
C PHE A 41 -5.23 -25.35 -7.20
N SER A 42 -6.06 -24.37 -6.88
CA SER A 42 -7.52 -24.52 -6.88
C SER A 42 -8.11 -24.64 -8.30
N ILE A 43 -7.56 -23.89 -9.25
CA ILE A 43 -8.03 -23.88 -10.66
C ILE A 43 -7.45 -25.09 -11.43
N GLY A 44 -6.24 -25.53 -11.08
CA GLY A 44 -5.52 -26.58 -11.78
C GLY A 44 -4.69 -26.07 -12.98
N PRO A 45 -4.17 -26.98 -13.83
CA PRO A 45 -3.16 -26.65 -14.84
C PRO A 45 -3.74 -26.06 -16.16
N ASP A 46 -4.99 -25.61 -16.15
CA ASP A 46 -5.63 -25.03 -17.34
C ASP A 46 -5.08 -23.62 -17.61
N LYS A 47 -4.17 -23.54 -18.57
CA LYS A 47 -3.49 -22.28 -18.94
C LYS A 47 -4.43 -21.27 -19.59
N GLU A 48 -5.44 -21.73 -20.34
CA GLU A 48 -6.38 -20.83 -21.01
C GLU A 48 -7.30 -20.17 -19.99
N LEU A 49 -7.81 -20.95 -19.05
CA LEU A 49 -8.61 -20.45 -17.96
C LEU A 49 -7.81 -19.47 -17.08
N LEU A 50 -6.59 -19.84 -16.68
CA LEU A 50 -5.72 -18.96 -15.89
C LEU A 50 -5.44 -17.63 -16.61
N ASN A 51 -5.18 -17.65 -17.91
CA ASN A 51 -4.98 -16.43 -18.69
C ASN A 51 -6.28 -15.59 -18.80
N SER A 52 -7.43 -16.21 -18.86
CA SER A 52 -8.72 -15.50 -19.02
C SER A 52 -9.11 -14.73 -17.76
N ILE A 53 -8.93 -15.32 -16.57
CA ILE A 53 -9.33 -14.73 -15.28
C ILE A 53 -8.15 -14.11 -14.51
N GLY A 54 -6.92 -14.26 -15.00
CA GLY A 54 -5.69 -13.90 -14.30
C GLY A 54 -5.60 -12.45 -13.85
N ILE A 55 -6.06 -11.50 -14.68
CA ILE A 55 -6.11 -10.08 -14.30
C ILE A 55 -6.98 -9.89 -13.07
N GLY A 56 -8.17 -10.50 -13.04
CA GLY A 56 -9.10 -10.40 -11.91
C GLY A 56 -8.52 -10.98 -10.63
N ILE A 57 -7.86 -12.15 -10.72
CA ILE A 57 -7.19 -12.77 -9.58
C ILE A 57 -6.09 -11.84 -9.04
N LEU A 58 -5.18 -11.38 -9.89
CA LEU A 58 -4.07 -10.53 -9.48
C LEU A 58 -4.57 -9.22 -8.86
N TRP A 59 -5.59 -8.57 -9.45
CA TRP A 59 -6.21 -7.37 -8.86
C TRP A 59 -6.84 -7.63 -7.49
N THR A 60 -7.59 -8.71 -7.35
CA THR A 60 -8.23 -9.07 -6.07
C THR A 60 -7.18 -9.30 -4.99
N LEU A 61 -6.10 -10.02 -5.31
CA LEU A 61 -5.02 -10.30 -4.36
C LEU A 61 -4.20 -9.06 -4.02
N LEU A 62 -4.00 -8.16 -4.97
CA LEU A 62 -3.38 -6.86 -4.72
C LEU A 62 -4.21 -6.01 -3.77
N LEU A 63 -5.54 -5.96 -3.95
CA LEU A 63 -6.45 -5.26 -3.04
C LEU A 63 -6.43 -5.83 -1.63
N LEU A 64 -6.41 -7.17 -1.49
CA LEU A 64 -6.30 -7.83 -0.19
C LEU A 64 -4.97 -7.52 0.49
N SER A 65 -3.86 -7.63 -0.24
CA SER A 65 -2.52 -7.31 0.28
C SER A 65 -2.42 -5.85 0.69
N PHE A 66 -3.02 -4.95 -0.08
CA PHE A 66 -3.08 -3.53 0.26
C PHE A 66 -3.84 -3.26 1.56
N THR A 67 -5.00 -3.90 1.77
CA THR A 67 -5.80 -3.71 2.99
C THR A 67 -5.03 -4.11 4.26
N LEU A 68 -4.10 -5.07 4.17
CA LEU A 68 -3.24 -5.43 5.29
C LEU A 68 -2.28 -4.31 5.69
N SER A 69 -1.84 -3.48 4.74
CA SER A 69 -0.92 -2.37 4.99
C SER A 69 -1.59 -1.15 5.62
N LEU A 70 -2.93 -1.01 5.51
CA LEU A 70 -3.66 0.17 5.98
C LEU A 70 -3.60 0.37 7.49
N LYS A 71 -3.51 -0.72 8.26
CA LYS A 71 -3.54 -0.65 9.74
C LYS A 71 -2.47 0.27 10.32
N LYS A 72 -1.30 0.34 9.68
CA LYS A 72 -0.15 1.10 10.18
C LYS A 72 0.00 2.50 9.57
N TYR A 73 -0.89 2.90 8.67
CA TYR A 73 -0.76 4.13 7.88
C TYR A 73 -0.52 5.40 8.73
N TYR A 74 -1.32 5.57 9.80
CA TYR A 74 -1.20 6.69 10.73
C TYR A 74 -1.01 6.24 12.17
N GLN A 75 -1.19 4.96 12.48
CA GLN A 75 -1.26 4.46 13.84
C GLN A 75 0.00 4.78 14.64
N GLU A 76 1.17 4.49 14.10
CA GLU A 76 2.45 4.75 14.78
C GLU A 76 2.68 6.24 15.04
N ASP A 77 2.37 7.08 14.06
CA ASP A 77 2.54 8.53 14.19
C ASP A 77 1.55 9.15 15.16
N PHE A 78 0.35 8.58 15.26
CA PHE A 78 -0.66 9.00 16.23
C PHE A 78 -0.26 8.60 17.66
N GLU A 79 0.11 7.32 17.86
CA GLU A 79 0.48 6.80 19.18
C GLU A 79 1.75 7.47 19.75
N ASN A 80 2.71 7.79 18.89
CA ASN A 80 3.96 8.47 19.27
C ASN A 80 3.84 10.00 19.30
N GLY A 81 2.67 10.58 19.00
CA GLY A 81 2.47 12.04 18.95
C GLY A 81 3.24 12.74 17.82
N SER A 82 3.84 11.98 16.89
CA SER A 82 4.68 12.52 15.80
C SER A 82 3.92 13.47 14.88
N LEU A 83 2.61 13.26 14.66
CA LEU A 83 1.78 14.14 13.83
C LEU A 83 1.74 15.56 14.38
N ILE A 84 1.65 15.71 15.70
CA ILE A 84 1.63 17.02 16.38
C ILE A 84 3.00 17.69 16.25
N ILE A 85 4.08 16.94 16.45
CA ILE A 85 5.46 17.46 16.35
C ILE A 85 5.74 17.95 14.92
N ILE A 86 5.32 17.21 13.90
CA ILE A 86 5.49 17.60 12.49
C ILE A 86 4.69 18.87 12.17
N HIS A 87 3.47 18.95 12.68
CA HIS A 87 2.65 20.15 12.53
C HIS A 87 3.28 21.37 13.20
N MET A 88 3.76 21.23 14.44
CA MET A 88 4.49 22.28 15.16
C MET A 88 5.78 22.69 14.43
N GLY A 89 6.38 21.79 13.65
CA GLY A 89 7.49 22.06 12.74
C GLY A 89 7.12 22.97 11.55
N GLY A 90 5.83 23.35 11.39
CA GLY A 90 5.32 24.29 10.39
C GLY A 90 4.91 23.63 9.08
N LEU A 91 4.49 22.35 9.10
CA LEU A 91 3.74 21.72 8.02
C LEU A 91 2.25 21.72 8.38
N SER A 92 1.38 22.14 7.44
CA SER A 92 -0.07 22.04 7.66
C SER A 92 -0.52 20.57 7.64
N TYR A 93 -1.64 20.27 8.29
CA TYR A 93 -2.17 18.90 8.33
C TYR A 93 -2.50 18.37 6.93
N GLU A 94 -2.99 19.23 6.04
CA GLU A 94 -3.30 18.90 4.65
C GLU A 94 -2.04 18.44 3.91
N LEU A 95 -0.93 19.17 4.08
CA LEU A 95 0.36 18.78 3.48
C LEU A 95 0.88 17.47 4.06
N ILE A 96 0.75 17.26 5.37
CA ILE A 96 1.15 15.99 6.01
C ILE A 96 0.38 14.82 5.40
N VAL A 97 -0.95 14.95 5.21
CA VAL A 97 -1.78 13.91 4.60
C VAL A 97 -1.35 13.62 3.17
N ILE A 98 -1.17 14.64 2.34
CA ILE A 98 -0.73 14.50 0.95
C ILE A 98 0.65 13.80 0.90
N LEU A 99 1.59 14.24 1.70
CA LEU A 99 2.92 13.66 1.75
C LEU A 99 2.90 12.20 2.22
N LYS A 100 2.02 11.85 3.15
CA LYS A 100 1.80 10.48 3.60
C LYS A 100 1.22 9.58 2.51
N ILE A 101 0.24 10.09 1.74
CA ILE A 101 -0.33 9.37 0.60
C ILE A 101 0.77 9.04 -0.42
N PHE A 102 1.59 10.03 -0.79
CA PHE A 102 2.70 9.82 -1.71
C PHE A 102 3.76 8.87 -1.15
N SER A 103 4.11 9.00 0.11
CA SER A 103 5.08 8.10 0.76
C SER A 103 4.58 6.66 0.76
N HIS A 104 3.31 6.43 1.10
CA HIS A 104 2.71 5.10 1.08
C HIS A 104 2.67 4.53 -0.34
N PHE A 105 2.30 5.34 -1.33
CA PHE A 105 2.34 4.92 -2.74
C PHE A 105 3.75 4.47 -3.13
N ILE A 106 4.78 5.27 -2.84
CA ILE A 106 6.17 4.99 -3.24
C ILE A 106 6.74 3.78 -2.48
N PHE A 107 6.56 3.73 -1.16
CA PHE A 107 7.28 2.75 -0.33
C PHE A 107 6.52 1.44 -0.14
N VAL A 108 5.20 1.43 -0.30
CA VAL A 108 4.38 0.23 -0.11
C VAL A 108 3.88 -0.32 -1.43
N GLN A 109 3.40 0.52 -2.35
CA GLN A 109 2.73 0.03 -3.55
C GLN A 109 3.67 -0.13 -4.75
N LEU A 110 4.64 0.77 -4.96
CA LEU A 110 5.59 0.60 -6.05
C LEU A 110 6.38 -0.74 -6.03
N PRO A 111 6.78 -1.31 -4.87
CA PRO A 111 7.39 -2.63 -4.84
C PRO A 111 6.55 -3.72 -5.50
N PHE A 112 5.21 -3.64 -5.42
CA PHE A 112 4.33 -4.61 -6.11
C PHE A 112 4.43 -4.52 -7.63
N LEU A 113 4.74 -3.35 -8.22
CA LEU A 113 5.00 -3.24 -9.66
C LEU A 113 6.16 -4.13 -10.13
N ILE A 114 7.11 -4.41 -9.24
CA ILE A 114 8.23 -5.32 -9.52
C ILE A 114 7.76 -6.78 -9.38
N VAL A 115 6.89 -7.06 -8.42
CA VAL A 115 6.41 -8.42 -8.13
C VAL A 115 5.37 -8.90 -9.14
N ILE A 116 4.52 -8.00 -9.68
CA ILE A 116 3.46 -8.32 -10.64
C ILE A 116 3.96 -9.06 -11.88
N PRO A 117 5.06 -8.65 -12.57
CA PRO A 117 5.58 -9.39 -13.71
C PRO A 117 5.96 -10.83 -13.38
N PHE A 118 6.57 -11.07 -12.21
CA PHE A 118 6.87 -12.43 -11.75
C PHE A 118 5.59 -13.22 -11.46
N ALA A 119 4.62 -12.60 -10.80
CA ALA A 119 3.33 -13.21 -10.53
C ALA A 119 2.56 -13.58 -11.81
N SER A 120 2.65 -12.75 -12.84
CA SER A 120 1.99 -12.98 -14.13
C SER A 120 2.49 -14.25 -14.86
N LEU A 121 3.74 -14.64 -14.65
CA LEU A 121 4.30 -15.86 -15.21
C LEU A 121 3.60 -17.11 -14.65
N PHE A 122 3.30 -17.10 -13.35
CA PHE A 122 2.60 -18.23 -12.70
C PHE A 122 1.15 -18.37 -13.15
N VAL A 123 0.50 -17.25 -13.46
CA VAL A 123 -0.89 -17.20 -13.95
C VAL A 123 -0.96 -17.36 -15.47
N ASN A 124 0.19 -17.53 -16.14
CA ASN A 124 0.31 -17.63 -17.60
C ASN A 124 -0.34 -16.45 -18.34
N LEU A 125 -0.18 -15.23 -17.82
CA LEU A 125 -0.79 -14.04 -18.38
C LEU A 125 -0.10 -13.63 -19.68
N SER A 126 -0.88 -13.31 -20.74
CA SER A 126 -0.32 -12.79 -21.98
C SER A 126 0.30 -11.41 -21.80
N TYR A 127 1.28 -11.06 -22.63
CA TYR A 127 2.01 -9.78 -22.53
C TYR A 127 1.09 -8.56 -22.57
N ASP A 128 0.09 -8.55 -23.46
CA ASP A 128 -0.86 -7.43 -23.57
C ASP A 128 -1.66 -7.23 -22.28
N LYS A 129 -2.09 -8.33 -21.66
CA LYS A 129 -2.79 -8.31 -20.37
C LYS A 129 -1.89 -7.88 -19.23
N LEU A 130 -0.62 -8.24 -19.24
CA LEU A 130 0.36 -7.78 -18.26
C LEU A 130 0.55 -6.28 -18.34
N VAL A 131 0.74 -5.72 -19.53
CA VAL A 131 0.89 -4.27 -19.74
C VAL A 131 -0.35 -3.53 -19.24
N LEU A 132 -1.54 -4.02 -19.60
CA LEU A 132 -2.80 -3.46 -19.13
C LEU A 132 -2.89 -3.48 -17.59
N LEU A 133 -2.50 -4.61 -16.97
CA LEU A 133 -2.48 -4.76 -15.51
C LEU A 133 -1.53 -3.76 -14.85
N LEU A 134 -0.32 -3.59 -15.37
CA LEU A 134 0.67 -2.67 -14.81
C LEU A 134 0.19 -1.21 -14.89
N ILE A 135 -0.35 -0.79 -16.02
CA ILE A 135 -0.86 0.57 -16.20
C ILE A 135 -2.07 0.81 -15.28
N SER A 136 -3.02 -0.11 -15.27
CA SER A 136 -4.21 0.00 -14.41
C SER A 136 -3.84 -0.05 -12.92
N PHE A 137 -2.87 -0.87 -12.53
CA PHE A 137 -2.37 -0.92 -11.17
C PHE A 137 -1.69 0.39 -10.76
N PHE A 138 -0.85 0.97 -11.62
CA PHE A 138 -0.17 2.24 -11.31
C PHE A 138 -1.18 3.35 -11.00
N ILE A 139 -2.23 3.49 -11.82
CA ILE A 139 -3.28 4.49 -11.61
C ILE A 139 -4.16 4.12 -10.41
N GLY A 140 -4.60 2.87 -10.34
CA GLY A 140 -5.48 2.36 -9.29
C GLY A 140 -4.84 2.40 -7.92
N SER A 141 -3.53 2.14 -7.82
CA SER A 141 -2.80 2.17 -6.55
C SER A 141 -2.74 3.57 -5.94
N LEU A 142 -2.68 4.61 -6.75
CA LEU A 142 -2.73 5.99 -6.26
C LEU A 142 -4.11 6.31 -5.66
N ILE A 143 -5.19 5.89 -6.32
CA ILE A 143 -6.56 6.02 -5.82
C ILE A 143 -6.74 5.23 -4.52
N LEU A 144 -6.23 4.01 -4.47
CA LEU A 144 -6.26 3.16 -3.28
C LEU A 144 -5.50 3.78 -2.10
N SER A 145 -4.37 4.45 -2.36
CA SER A 145 -3.63 5.17 -1.32
C SER A 145 -4.46 6.31 -0.72
N CYS A 146 -5.22 7.05 -1.55
CA CYS A 146 -6.13 8.08 -1.07
C CYS A 146 -7.27 7.48 -0.22
N LEU A 147 -7.94 6.45 -0.71
CA LEU A 147 -9.02 5.77 0.03
C LEU A 147 -8.50 5.14 1.33
N GLY A 148 -7.31 4.54 1.28
CA GLY A 148 -6.63 3.97 2.44
C GLY A 148 -6.32 5.00 3.51
N SER A 149 -5.87 6.19 3.10
CA SER A 149 -5.63 7.31 4.01
C SER A 149 -6.91 7.73 4.74
N ILE A 150 -8.03 7.86 4.02
CA ILE A 150 -9.34 8.20 4.61
C ILE A 150 -9.78 7.11 5.61
N SER A 151 -9.71 5.84 5.19
CA SER A 151 -10.08 4.70 6.05
C SER A 151 -9.22 4.64 7.32
N ALA A 152 -7.91 4.84 7.20
CA ALA A 152 -6.99 4.85 8.33
C ALA A 152 -7.27 6.01 9.30
N ALA A 153 -7.59 7.21 8.78
CA ALA A 153 -7.97 8.36 9.60
C ALA A 153 -9.28 8.11 10.37
N MET A 154 -10.29 7.51 9.73
CA MET A 154 -11.54 7.13 10.40
C MET A 154 -11.33 6.11 11.52
N ASN A 155 -10.45 5.14 11.33
CA ASN A 155 -10.10 4.17 12.36
C ASN A 155 -9.45 4.82 13.59
N LEU A 156 -8.61 5.83 13.39
CA LEU A 156 -8.01 6.58 14.51
C LEU A 156 -9.06 7.35 15.32
N LEU A 157 -10.05 7.96 14.66
CA LEU A 157 -11.15 8.66 15.33
C LEU A 157 -11.97 7.69 16.20
N ASN A 158 -12.29 6.51 15.69
CA ASN A 158 -13.01 5.48 16.45
C ASN A 158 -12.22 5.01 17.68
N LYS A 159 -10.92 4.76 17.52
CA LYS A 159 -10.05 4.32 18.62
C LYS A 159 -9.97 5.39 19.72
N ARG A 160 -9.89 6.68 19.36
CA ARG A 160 -9.88 7.80 20.29
C ARG A 160 -11.20 7.90 21.09
N ASN A 161 -12.34 7.72 20.44
CA ASN A 161 -13.64 7.77 21.11
C ASN A 161 -13.80 6.63 22.13
N PHE A 162 -13.24 5.45 21.84
CA PHE A 162 -13.27 4.29 22.77
C PHE A 162 -12.39 4.53 24.00
N THR A 163 -11.23 5.15 23.84
CA THR A 163 -10.30 5.44 24.97
C THR A 163 -10.74 6.61 25.85
N LEU A 164 -11.59 7.52 25.35
CA LEU A 164 -12.14 8.64 26.13
C LEU A 164 -13.46 8.29 26.81
N GLY A 165 -14.10 7.18 26.43
CA GLY A 165 -15.38 6.72 27.01
C GLY A 165 -15.23 5.62 28.07
N SER A 166 -14.02 5.18 28.37
CA SER A 166 -13.67 4.24 29.44
C SER A 166 -12.97 4.95 30.58
#